data_698a717ed4c613c2215997fb704d287d
#
_entry.id   698a717ed4c613c2215997fb704d287d
#
_cell.length_a   1.000
_cell.length_b   1.000
_cell.length_c   1.000
_cell.angle_alpha   90.00
_cell.angle_beta   90.00
_cell.angle_gamma   90.00
#
_symmetry.space_group_name_H-M   'P 1'
#
loop_
_entity.id
_entity.type
_entity.pdbx_description
1 polymer ?
#
loop_
_entity_poly.entity_id
_entity_poly.type
_entity_poly.pdbx_seq_one_letter_code
_entity_poly.pdbx_strand_id
1 'polypeptide(L)'
;MKNPLRKRLLRELRQEMGKYLVVFILMVATIGFVSGFLVADGSMLTAYDNSFEKYNIEDGNFATEKKVYKNQQETIEGYGVKLYENFYVEKALSNGSTLRIFKNREEVNKVCLMKGKMPKEIGEIAIDRMYADNNKLSVGDTLKSGKKTWKITGLVALSDYSALFQNNNDTMFDAIKFGVGIVTKEEFSSFNESQLTYDYAWKYNKKPKNEKEEKKRSEDFMEDIGKDI
;
A
#
# COMPACT_ATOMS: atom_id res chain seq x y z
N MET A 1 54.18 -43.80 -16.30
CA MET A 1 53.18 -44.24 -17.30
C MET A 1 52.07 -43.20 -17.37
N LYS A 2 51.83 -42.53 -18.49
CA LYS A 2 50.73 -41.58 -18.67
C LYS A 2 49.42 -42.37 -18.81
N ASN A 3 48.48 -42.16 -17.89
CA ASN A 3 47.21 -42.87 -17.80
C ASN A 3 46.39 -42.67 -19.10
N PRO A 4 46.16 -43.78 -19.89
CA PRO A 4 45.51 -43.70 -21.21
C PRO A 4 44.06 -43.16 -21.12
N LEU A 5 43.40 -43.27 -19.97
CA LEU A 5 42.06 -42.77 -19.73
C LEU A 5 41.96 -41.23 -19.84
N ARG A 6 43.00 -40.49 -19.41
CA ARG A 6 43.00 -39.04 -19.52
C ARG A 6 43.02 -38.52 -20.95
N LYS A 7 43.69 -39.23 -21.87
CA LYS A 7 43.71 -38.87 -23.30
C LYS A 7 42.35 -39.13 -23.97
N ARG A 8 41.68 -40.18 -23.51
CA ARG A 8 40.35 -40.58 -24.04
C ARG A 8 39.29 -39.57 -23.59
N LEU A 9 39.28 -39.16 -22.31
CA LEU A 9 38.37 -38.18 -21.72
C LEU A 9 38.45 -36.82 -22.44
N LEU A 10 39.64 -36.34 -22.72
CA LEU A 10 39.80 -35.05 -23.42
C LEU A 10 39.32 -35.12 -24.89
N ARG A 11 39.44 -36.28 -25.55
CA ARG A 11 38.98 -36.49 -26.93
C ARG A 11 37.45 -36.60 -26.98
N GLU A 12 36.84 -37.32 -26.06
CA GLU A 12 35.39 -37.44 -25.93
C GLU A 12 34.76 -36.10 -25.59
N LEU A 13 35.35 -35.32 -24.63
CA LEU A 13 34.92 -33.98 -24.32
C LEU A 13 34.90 -33.05 -25.50
N ARG A 14 35.95 -33.16 -26.38
CA ARG A 14 36.05 -32.34 -27.63
C ARG A 14 35.05 -32.76 -28.70
N GLN A 15 34.76 -34.05 -28.82
CA GLN A 15 33.82 -34.58 -29.84
C GLN A 15 32.36 -34.30 -29.43
N GLU A 16 32.06 -34.23 -28.12
CA GLU A 16 30.70 -34.00 -27.63
C GLU A 16 30.53 -32.64 -26.92
N MET A 17 31.43 -31.72 -27.22
CA MET A 17 31.46 -30.39 -26.57
C MET A 17 30.11 -29.67 -26.58
N GLY A 18 29.33 -29.82 -27.67
CA GLY A 18 27.98 -29.24 -27.76
C GLY A 18 27.01 -29.76 -26.71
N LYS A 19 27.04 -31.05 -26.39
CA LYS A 19 26.18 -31.65 -25.37
C LYS A 19 26.56 -31.14 -23.98
N TYR A 20 27.85 -31.12 -23.67
CA TYR A 20 28.34 -30.62 -22.35
C TYR A 20 28.08 -29.12 -22.18
N LEU A 21 28.20 -28.34 -23.28
CA LEU A 21 27.88 -26.91 -23.27
C LEU A 21 26.40 -26.64 -22.95
N VAL A 22 25.50 -27.42 -23.56
CA VAL A 22 24.06 -27.30 -23.30
C VAL A 22 23.75 -27.64 -21.85
N VAL A 23 24.31 -28.73 -21.30
CA VAL A 23 24.11 -29.12 -19.90
C VAL A 23 24.67 -28.04 -18.96
N PHE A 24 25.86 -27.50 -19.27
CA PHE A 24 26.48 -26.43 -18.49
C PHE A 24 25.63 -25.16 -18.47
N ILE A 25 25.15 -24.72 -19.63
CA ILE A 25 24.26 -23.55 -19.75
C ILE A 25 22.97 -23.78 -18.97
N LEU A 26 22.38 -24.98 -19.07
CA LEU A 26 21.17 -25.34 -18.32
C LEU A 26 21.41 -25.27 -16.81
N MET A 27 22.53 -25.82 -16.33
CA MET A 27 22.88 -25.74 -14.90
C MET A 27 23.08 -24.28 -14.43
N VAL A 28 23.82 -23.48 -15.19
CA VAL A 28 24.03 -22.06 -14.88
C VAL A 28 22.71 -21.29 -14.86
N ALA A 29 21.85 -21.53 -15.86
CA ALA A 29 20.53 -20.92 -15.93
C ALA A 29 19.65 -21.30 -14.74
N THR A 30 19.63 -22.60 -14.37
CA THR A 30 18.85 -23.10 -13.24
C THR A 30 19.34 -22.50 -11.92
N ILE A 31 20.65 -22.53 -11.67
CA ILE A 31 21.23 -21.96 -10.44
C ILE A 31 20.99 -20.45 -10.39
N GLY A 32 21.19 -19.75 -11.52
CA GLY A 32 20.97 -18.32 -11.60
C GLY A 32 19.51 -17.94 -11.35
N PHE A 33 18.57 -18.69 -11.92
CA PHE A 33 17.14 -18.48 -11.71
C PHE A 33 16.74 -18.68 -10.23
N VAL A 34 17.13 -19.82 -9.64
CA VAL A 34 16.80 -20.12 -8.25
C VAL A 34 17.43 -19.10 -7.29
N SER A 35 18.72 -18.79 -7.49
CA SER A 35 19.41 -17.81 -6.65
C SER A 35 18.82 -16.41 -6.80
N GLY A 36 18.49 -16.01 -8.03
CA GLY A 36 17.84 -14.70 -8.29
C GLY A 36 16.48 -14.59 -7.62
N PHE A 37 15.70 -15.68 -7.65
CA PHE A 37 14.40 -15.73 -7.01
C PHE A 37 14.50 -15.62 -5.49
N LEU A 38 15.41 -16.36 -4.86
CA LEU A 38 15.62 -16.32 -3.41
C LEU A 38 16.11 -14.93 -2.93
N VAL A 39 16.98 -14.28 -3.69
CA VAL A 39 17.45 -12.93 -3.35
C VAL A 39 16.32 -11.91 -3.50
N ALA A 40 15.51 -12.03 -4.55
CA ALA A 40 14.38 -11.13 -4.78
C ALA A 40 13.33 -11.27 -3.65
N ASP A 41 13.02 -12.50 -3.25
CA ASP A 41 12.08 -12.78 -2.16
C ASP A 41 12.56 -12.16 -0.83
N GLY A 42 13.80 -12.42 -0.44
CA GLY A 42 14.39 -11.84 0.78
C GLY A 42 14.42 -10.31 0.77
N SER A 43 14.74 -9.71 -0.37
CA SER A 43 14.74 -8.24 -0.52
C SER A 43 13.34 -7.65 -0.44
N MET A 44 12.35 -8.34 -1.02
CA MET A 44 10.96 -7.91 -1.02
C MET A 44 10.36 -7.96 0.38
N LEU A 45 10.58 -9.06 1.12
CA LEU A 45 10.16 -9.19 2.52
C LEU A 45 10.79 -8.11 3.40
N THR A 46 12.09 -7.89 3.28
CA THR A 46 12.78 -6.84 4.05
C THR A 46 12.23 -5.44 3.73
N ALA A 47 11.96 -5.15 2.46
CA ALA A 47 11.36 -3.87 2.07
C ALA A 47 9.94 -3.72 2.60
N TYR A 48 9.15 -4.80 2.60
CA TYR A 48 7.81 -4.85 3.15
C TYR A 48 7.84 -4.58 4.66
N ASP A 49 8.63 -5.31 5.44
CA ASP A 49 8.75 -5.14 6.88
C ASP A 49 9.21 -3.70 7.25
N ASN A 50 10.21 -3.18 6.55
CA ASN A 50 10.68 -1.81 6.75
C ASN A 50 9.60 -0.76 6.42
N SER A 51 8.65 -1.08 5.55
CA SER A 51 7.57 -0.16 5.20
C SER A 51 6.63 0.11 6.37
N PHE A 52 6.38 -0.89 7.22
CA PHE A 52 5.53 -0.74 8.41
C PHE A 52 6.08 0.30 9.39
N GLU A 53 7.39 0.31 9.60
CA GLU A 53 8.03 1.30 10.46
C GLU A 53 8.11 2.68 9.79
N LYS A 54 8.56 2.70 8.55
CA LYS A 54 8.79 3.94 7.79
C LYS A 54 7.51 4.76 7.61
N TYR A 55 6.41 4.10 7.27
CA TYR A 55 5.14 4.74 7.01
C TYR A 55 4.19 4.69 8.20
N ASN A 56 4.62 4.10 9.32
CA ASN A 56 3.83 3.91 10.53
C ASN A 56 2.45 3.33 10.20
N ILE A 57 2.45 2.18 9.51
CA ILE A 57 1.22 1.53 9.02
C ILE A 57 0.35 1.13 10.22
N GLU A 58 -0.95 1.32 10.10
CA GLU A 58 -1.95 0.94 11.10
C GLU A 58 -1.95 -0.56 11.39
N ASP A 59 -2.38 -0.95 12.58
CA ASP A 59 -2.61 -2.35 12.93
C ASP A 59 -4.05 -2.78 12.59
N GLY A 60 -4.94 -1.80 12.32
CA GLY A 60 -6.28 -2.01 11.78
C GLY A 60 -7.08 -0.71 11.72
N ASN A 61 -8.29 -0.81 11.17
CA ASN A 61 -9.20 0.32 11.03
C ASN A 61 -10.66 -0.10 11.28
N PHE A 62 -11.48 0.88 11.55
CA PHE A 62 -12.94 0.73 11.59
C PHE A 62 -13.61 2.05 11.19
N ALA A 63 -14.79 1.95 10.61
CA ALA A 63 -15.62 3.10 10.26
C ALA A 63 -16.83 3.21 11.18
N THR A 64 -17.27 4.45 11.40
CA THR A 64 -18.45 4.76 12.22
C THR A 64 -19.43 5.64 11.45
N GLU A 65 -20.71 5.57 11.81
CA GLU A 65 -21.73 6.43 11.20
C GLU A 65 -21.58 7.90 11.64
N LYS A 66 -21.05 8.12 12.83
CA LYS A 66 -20.87 9.45 13.44
C LYS A 66 -19.46 9.61 13.93
N LYS A 67 -19.02 10.86 14.04
CA LYS A 67 -17.74 11.18 14.66
C LYS A 67 -17.69 10.69 16.10
N VAL A 68 -16.65 9.96 16.46
CA VAL A 68 -16.37 9.51 17.83
C VAL A 68 -16.04 10.73 18.69
N TYR A 69 -16.74 10.89 19.80
CA TYR A 69 -16.50 11.97 20.73
C TYR A 69 -15.25 11.70 21.57
N LYS A 70 -14.69 12.76 22.14
CA LYS A 70 -13.44 12.66 22.90
C LYS A 70 -13.50 11.67 24.06
N ASN A 71 -14.61 11.61 24.79
CA ASN A 71 -14.82 10.64 25.86
C ASN A 71 -14.86 9.20 25.36
N GLN A 72 -15.49 8.94 24.21
CA GLN A 72 -15.49 7.62 23.56
C GLN A 72 -14.09 7.24 23.07
N GLN A 73 -13.37 8.20 22.49
CA GLN A 73 -11.99 7.98 22.08
C GLN A 73 -11.11 7.58 23.28
N GLU A 74 -11.22 8.28 24.41
CA GLU A 74 -10.50 7.95 25.64
C GLU A 74 -10.84 6.54 26.15
N THR A 75 -12.11 6.13 26.05
CA THR A 75 -12.55 4.76 26.39
C THR A 75 -11.90 3.72 25.48
N ILE A 76 -11.96 3.94 24.15
CA ILE A 76 -11.39 3.03 23.16
C ILE A 76 -9.86 2.93 23.31
N GLU A 77 -9.18 4.05 23.56
CA GLU A 77 -7.73 4.05 23.78
C GLU A 77 -7.35 3.33 25.09
N GLY A 78 -8.27 3.26 26.05
CA GLY A 78 -8.15 2.47 27.27
C GLY A 78 -7.99 0.96 27.02
N TYR A 79 -8.44 0.44 25.88
CA TYR A 79 -8.22 -0.95 25.44
C TYR A 79 -6.79 -1.24 24.97
N GLY A 80 -5.88 -0.27 25.12
CA GLY A 80 -4.46 -0.46 24.83
C GLY A 80 -4.07 -0.21 23.38
N VAL A 81 -4.83 0.63 22.72
CA VAL A 81 -4.57 1.14 21.36
C VAL A 81 -4.46 2.66 21.38
N LYS A 82 -3.94 3.23 20.30
CA LYS A 82 -4.02 4.66 19.98
C LYS A 82 -4.85 4.84 18.73
N LEU A 83 -5.82 5.76 18.75
CA LEU A 83 -6.68 6.09 17.61
C LEU A 83 -6.13 7.25 16.79
N TYR A 84 -6.40 7.20 15.48
CA TYR A 84 -6.07 8.24 14.53
C TYR A 84 -7.24 8.49 13.59
N GLU A 85 -7.62 9.76 13.38
CA GLU A 85 -8.64 10.14 12.41
C GLU A 85 -8.12 9.92 10.99
N ASN A 86 -8.76 9.01 10.27
CA ASN A 86 -8.47 8.67 8.86
C ASN A 86 -9.67 9.01 7.96
N PHE A 87 -10.32 10.15 8.23
CA PHE A 87 -11.54 10.58 7.54
C PHE A 87 -11.30 10.85 6.08
N TYR A 88 -12.33 10.54 5.27
CA TYR A 88 -12.28 10.78 3.83
C TYR A 88 -13.62 11.28 3.28
N VAL A 89 -13.56 11.81 2.07
CA VAL A 89 -14.72 12.08 1.22
C VAL A 89 -14.59 11.34 -0.10
N GLU A 90 -15.69 10.87 -0.66
CA GLU A 90 -15.70 10.34 -2.03
C GLU A 90 -16.27 11.37 -2.99
N LYS A 91 -15.63 11.52 -4.14
CA LYS A 91 -16.02 12.45 -5.20
C LYS A 91 -16.10 11.73 -6.54
N ALA A 92 -17.25 11.80 -7.17
CA ALA A 92 -17.40 11.37 -8.56
C ALA A 92 -16.65 12.36 -9.47
N LEU A 93 -15.79 11.83 -10.32
CA LEU A 93 -15.00 12.60 -11.27
C LEU A 93 -15.65 12.63 -12.66
N SER A 94 -15.29 13.64 -13.45
CA SER A 94 -15.84 13.83 -14.82
C SER A 94 -15.49 12.71 -15.79
N ASN A 95 -14.47 11.90 -15.48
CA ASN A 95 -14.09 10.71 -16.26
C ASN A 95 -14.90 9.44 -15.89
N GLY A 96 -15.89 9.58 -14.99
CA GLY A 96 -16.74 8.46 -14.55
C GLY A 96 -16.15 7.60 -13.44
N SER A 97 -14.99 7.98 -12.88
CA SER A 97 -14.38 7.31 -11.72
C SER A 97 -14.79 7.97 -10.39
N THR A 98 -14.54 7.29 -9.30
CA THR A 98 -14.68 7.80 -7.93
C THR A 98 -13.29 8.00 -7.33
N LEU A 99 -13.08 9.15 -6.70
CA LEU A 99 -11.86 9.45 -5.98
C LEU A 99 -12.15 9.58 -4.48
N ARG A 100 -11.51 8.75 -3.67
CA ARG A 100 -11.51 8.86 -2.21
C ARG A 100 -10.39 9.80 -1.79
N ILE A 101 -10.76 10.91 -1.14
CA ILE A 101 -9.84 12.01 -0.83
C ILE A 101 -9.63 12.09 0.67
N PHE A 102 -8.37 12.07 1.09
CA PHE A 102 -7.90 12.23 2.46
C PHE A 102 -7.15 13.55 2.63
N LYS A 103 -7.10 14.04 3.86
CA LYS A 103 -6.07 15.02 4.26
C LYS A 103 -4.69 14.36 4.28
N ASN A 104 -3.63 15.14 4.14
CA ASN A 104 -2.27 14.62 4.30
C ASN A 104 -2.10 13.95 5.67
N ARG A 105 -1.50 12.76 5.69
CA ARG A 105 -1.32 11.91 6.87
C ARG A 105 0.11 12.02 7.37
N GLU A 106 0.28 12.51 8.58
CA GLU A 106 1.60 12.78 9.17
C GLU A 106 1.97 11.80 10.28
N GLU A 107 0.97 11.18 10.94
CA GLU A 107 1.20 10.28 12.08
C GLU A 107 1.14 8.81 11.70
N VAL A 108 0.02 8.35 11.13
CA VAL A 108 -0.24 6.97 10.75
C VAL A 108 -0.51 6.88 9.25
N ASN A 109 -0.23 5.72 8.64
CA ASN A 109 -0.39 5.50 7.20
C ASN A 109 0.23 6.61 6.36
N LYS A 110 1.47 6.98 6.69
CA LYS A 110 2.17 8.08 6.02
C LYS A 110 2.26 7.84 4.52
N VAL A 111 2.07 8.91 3.78
CA VAL A 111 2.04 8.85 2.32
C VAL A 111 3.45 8.69 1.74
N CYS A 112 3.63 7.76 0.82
CA CYS A 112 4.85 7.62 0.05
C CYS A 112 4.77 8.44 -1.24
N LEU A 113 5.50 9.55 -1.32
CA LEU A 113 5.62 10.32 -2.55
C LEU A 113 6.51 9.58 -3.55
N MET A 114 5.95 9.20 -4.70
CA MET A 114 6.63 8.49 -5.78
C MET A 114 7.17 9.43 -6.86
N LYS A 115 6.41 10.50 -7.17
CA LYS A 115 6.78 11.48 -8.20
C LYS A 115 6.14 12.84 -7.91
N GLY A 116 6.82 13.93 -8.28
CA GLY A 116 6.29 15.28 -8.12
C GLY A 116 6.47 15.82 -6.70
N LYS A 117 5.44 16.48 -6.18
CA LYS A 117 5.42 17.13 -4.87
C LYS A 117 4.09 16.87 -4.15
N MET A 118 4.13 16.82 -2.82
CA MET A 118 2.91 16.85 -2.02
C MET A 118 2.16 18.18 -2.20
N PRO A 119 0.82 18.16 -2.16
CA PRO A 119 0.00 19.37 -2.22
C PRO A 119 0.37 20.37 -1.12
N LYS A 120 0.43 21.65 -1.47
CA LYS A 120 0.73 22.76 -0.54
C LYS A 120 -0.36 23.81 -0.50
N GLU A 121 -1.17 23.89 -1.56
CA GLU A 121 -2.20 24.93 -1.73
C GLU A 121 -3.58 24.30 -1.99
N ILE A 122 -4.62 25.09 -1.73
CA ILE A 122 -5.98 24.71 -2.10
C ILE A 122 -6.08 24.54 -3.62
N GLY A 123 -6.75 23.47 -4.07
CA GLY A 123 -6.84 23.13 -5.49
C GLY A 123 -5.68 22.27 -6.00
N GLU A 124 -4.76 21.86 -5.13
CA GLU A 124 -3.74 20.86 -5.45
C GLU A 124 -4.11 19.49 -4.89
N ILE A 125 -3.69 18.43 -5.59
CA ILE A 125 -3.92 17.04 -5.17
C ILE A 125 -2.74 16.16 -5.56
N ALA A 126 -2.38 15.22 -4.70
CA ALA A 126 -1.55 14.07 -5.05
C ALA A 126 -2.46 12.84 -5.16
N ILE A 127 -2.29 12.04 -6.20
CA ILE A 127 -3.15 10.89 -6.47
C ILE A 127 -2.36 9.58 -6.47
N ASP A 128 -3.05 8.49 -6.21
CA ASP A 128 -2.43 7.17 -6.28
C ASP A 128 -1.83 6.92 -7.67
N ARG A 129 -0.62 6.32 -7.68
CA ARG A 129 0.13 6.08 -8.92
C ARG A 129 -0.58 5.06 -9.81
N MET A 130 -1.17 4.00 -9.25
CA MET A 130 -1.85 2.97 -10.04
C MET A 130 -3.09 3.54 -10.73
N TYR A 131 -3.87 4.36 -10.00
CA TYR A 131 -5.00 5.08 -10.58
C TYR A 131 -4.54 6.04 -11.70
N ALA A 132 -3.46 6.78 -11.48
CA ALA A 132 -2.91 7.71 -12.46
C ALA A 132 -2.46 6.98 -13.74
N ASP A 133 -1.69 5.91 -13.61
CA ASP A 133 -1.19 5.12 -14.73
C ASP A 133 -2.34 4.54 -15.58
N ASN A 134 -3.38 3.99 -14.92
CA ASN A 134 -4.53 3.39 -15.61
C ASN A 134 -5.43 4.44 -16.31
N ASN A 135 -5.50 5.66 -15.78
CA ASN A 135 -6.25 6.76 -16.36
C ASN A 135 -5.41 7.69 -17.25
N LYS A 136 -4.12 7.34 -17.50
CA LYS A 136 -3.17 8.12 -18.30
C LYS A 136 -2.99 9.56 -17.80
N LEU A 137 -3.00 9.72 -16.47
CA LEU A 137 -2.83 11.00 -15.78
C LEU A 137 -1.37 11.18 -15.36
N SER A 138 -0.92 12.42 -15.38
CA SER A 138 0.45 12.81 -15.02
C SER A 138 0.46 14.01 -14.11
N VAL A 139 1.59 14.23 -13.43
CA VAL A 139 1.82 15.49 -12.69
C VAL A 139 1.70 16.69 -13.63
N GLY A 140 0.88 17.63 -13.26
CA GLY A 140 0.52 18.82 -14.06
C GLY A 140 -0.88 18.75 -14.66
N ASP A 141 -1.45 17.57 -14.84
CA ASP A 141 -2.82 17.41 -15.31
C ASP A 141 -3.85 17.84 -14.25
N THR A 142 -5.11 17.86 -14.64
CA THR A 142 -6.21 18.29 -13.76
C THR A 142 -7.28 17.21 -13.62
N LEU A 143 -7.85 17.11 -12.43
CA LEU A 143 -9.03 16.32 -12.12
C LEU A 143 -10.23 17.24 -11.87
N LYS A 144 -11.40 16.84 -12.37
CA LYS A 144 -12.65 17.62 -12.21
C LYS A 144 -13.73 16.80 -11.53
N SER A 145 -14.39 17.41 -10.54
CA SER A 145 -15.59 16.89 -9.90
C SER A 145 -16.62 18.01 -9.76
N GLY A 146 -17.66 17.98 -10.59
CA GLY A 146 -18.63 19.06 -10.68
C GLY A 146 -17.95 20.41 -11.03
N LYS A 147 -18.08 21.38 -10.13
CA LYS A 147 -17.45 22.72 -10.29
C LYS A 147 -16.01 22.80 -9.77
N LYS A 148 -15.56 21.77 -9.02
CA LYS A 148 -14.23 21.74 -8.43
C LYS A 148 -13.21 21.14 -9.40
N THR A 149 -12.04 21.75 -9.44
CA THR A 149 -10.91 21.27 -10.23
C THR A 149 -9.67 21.25 -9.35
N TRP A 150 -8.92 20.15 -9.39
CA TRP A 150 -7.63 20.01 -8.72
C TRP A 150 -6.52 19.83 -9.73
N LYS A 151 -5.39 20.45 -9.48
CA LYS A 151 -4.14 20.23 -10.22
C LYS A 151 -3.39 19.07 -9.57
N ILE A 152 -3.00 18.08 -10.34
CA ILE A 152 -2.17 16.97 -9.87
C ILE A 152 -0.75 17.47 -9.66
N THR A 153 -0.28 17.47 -8.41
CA THR A 153 1.07 17.91 -8.07
C THR A 153 2.00 16.75 -7.77
N GLY A 154 1.46 15.59 -7.41
CA GLY A 154 2.26 14.40 -7.10
C GLY A 154 1.53 13.09 -7.39
N LEU A 155 2.33 12.04 -7.56
CA LEU A 155 1.89 10.66 -7.58
C LEU A 155 2.39 9.99 -6.31
N VAL A 156 1.48 9.29 -5.62
CA VAL A 156 1.73 8.70 -4.31
C VAL A 156 1.42 7.20 -4.31
N ALA A 157 1.94 6.51 -3.31
CA ALA A 157 1.50 5.19 -2.90
C ALA A 157 1.08 5.25 -1.42
N LEU A 158 0.01 4.56 -1.09
CA LEU A 158 -0.53 4.50 0.25
C LEU A 158 -0.47 3.05 0.74
N SER A 159 0.02 2.85 1.95
CA SER A 159 0.23 1.52 2.53
C SER A 159 -1.06 0.78 2.84
N ASP A 160 -2.11 1.51 3.19
CA ASP A 160 -3.46 1.01 3.43
C ASP A 160 -4.27 0.78 2.13
N TYR A 161 -3.70 1.15 0.97
CA TYR A 161 -4.24 0.91 -0.37
C TYR A 161 -3.22 0.17 -1.25
N SER A 162 -2.74 -0.98 -0.79
CA SER A 162 -1.85 -1.84 -1.60
C SER A 162 -2.52 -2.33 -2.88
N ALA A 163 -3.85 -2.45 -2.85
CA ALA A 163 -4.72 -2.58 -4.02
C ALA A 163 -5.92 -1.64 -3.85
N LEU A 164 -6.39 -1.06 -4.96
CA LEU A 164 -7.44 -0.03 -4.95
C LEU A 164 -8.84 -0.66 -4.85
N PHE A 165 -9.12 -1.31 -3.73
CA PHE A 165 -10.47 -1.75 -3.38
C PHE A 165 -11.29 -0.56 -2.88
N GLN A 166 -12.47 -0.37 -3.45
CA GLN A 166 -13.38 0.67 -2.97
C GLN A 166 -14.08 0.22 -1.68
N ASN A 167 -14.46 -1.05 -1.58
CA ASN A 167 -15.08 -1.62 -0.39
C ASN A 167 -14.33 -2.87 0.07
N ASN A 168 -14.38 -3.16 1.37
CA ASN A 168 -13.72 -4.33 1.95
C ASN A 168 -14.27 -5.68 1.45
N ASN A 169 -15.48 -5.69 0.90
CA ASN A 169 -16.14 -6.88 0.34
C ASN A 169 -15.91 -7.05 -1.16
N ASP A 170 -15.20 -6.14 -1.81
CA ASP A 170 -14.93 -6.25 -3.23
C ASP A 170 -13.96 -7.41 -3.49
N THR A 171 -14.30 -8.27 -4.43
CA THR A 171 -13.45 -9.41 -4.83
C THR A 171 -12.39 -9.04 -5.85
N MET A 172 -12.57 -7.90 -6.53
CA MET A 172 -11.65 -7.37 -7.53
C MET A 172 -11.51 -5.86 -7.36
N PHE A 173 -10.30 -5.35 -7.48
CA PHE A 173 -10.07 -3.91 -7.51
C PHE A 173 -10.17 -3.38 -8.95
N ASP A 174 -10.62 -2.13 -9.11
CA ASP A 174 -10.71 -1.45 -10.40
C ASP A 174 -10.00 -0.08 -10.33
N ALA A 175 -8.71 -0.09 -10.60
CA ALA A 175 -7.88 1.12 -10.59
C ALA A 175 -8.20 2.12 -11.72
N ILE A 176 -9.15 1.82 -12.60
CA ILE A 176 -9.68 2.78 -13.59
C ILE A 176 -10.84 3.56 -12.96
N LYS A 177 -11.74 2.85 -12.26
CA LYS A 177 -12.97 3.45 -11.70
C LYS A 177 -12.84 3.97 -10.29
N PHE A 178 -11.83 3.50 -9.55
CA PHE A 178 -11.59 3.94 -8.19
C PHE A 178 -10.14 4.35 -7.99
N GLY A 179 -9.93 5.47 -7.31
CA GLY A 179 -8.62 6.00 -6.95
C GLY A 179 -8.63 6.66 -5.58
N VAL A 180 -7.43 6.95 -5.09
CA VAL A 180 -7.21 7.65 -3.83
C VAL A 180 -6.42 8.93 -4.09
N GLY A 181 -6.77 9.99 -3.36
CA GLY A 181 -6.11 11.29 -3.46
C GLY A 181 -5.83 11.89 -2.09
N ILE A 182 -4.77 12.67 -2.03
CA ILE A 182 -4.33 13.40 -0.84
C ILE A 182 -4.39 14.89 -1.15
N VAL A 183 -5.03 15.66 -0.28
CA VAL A 183 -5.10 17.12 -0.37
C VAL A 183 -4.53 17.77 0.90
N THR A 184 -4.40 19.09 0.89
CA THR A 184 -3.99 19.83 2.10
C THR A 184 -5.07 19.76 3.18
N LYS A 185 -4.72 20.07 4.41
CA LYS A 185 -5.67 20.15 5.53
C LYS A 185 -6.73 21.20 5.29
N GLU A 186 -6.34 22.33 4.71
CA GLU A 186 -7.22 23.48 4.39
C GLU A 186 -8.23 23.09 3.31
N GLU A 187 -7.78 22.43 2.25
CA GLU A 187 -8.67 21.89 1.21
C GLU A 187 -9.64 20.87 1.79
N PHE A 188 -9.16 19.92 2.60
CA PHE A 188 -9.99 18.91 3.22
C PHE A 188 -11.05 19.50 4.14
N SER A 189 -10.69 20.52 4.93
CA SER A 189 -11.62 21.23 5.82
C SER A 189 -12.70 22.03 5.09
N SER A 190 -12.54 22.26 3.78
CA SER A 190 -13.55 22.92 2.93
C SER A 190 -14.71 22.00 2.52
N PHE A 191 -14.57 20.69 2.70
CA PHE A 191 -15.63 19.74 2.39
C PHE A 191 -16.73 19.79 3.47
N ASN A 192 -17.96 19.52 3.05
CA ASN A 192 -19.09 19.48 3.99
C ASN A 192 -18.97 18.25 4.90
N GLU A 193 -19.16 18.43 6.20
CA GLU A 193 -19.16 17.34 7.18
C GLU A 193 -20.13 16.20 6.84
N SER A 194 -21.26 16.52 6.23
CA SER A 194 -22.24 15.50 5.79
C SER A 194 -21.72 14.56 4.69
N GLN A 195 -20.59 14.88 4.08
CA GLN A 195 -19.94 14.07 3.04
C GLN A 195 -18.77 13.27 3.59
N LEU A 196 -18.40 13.48 4.85
CA LEU A 196 -17.30 12.75 5.50
C LEU A 196 -17.72 11.35 5.84
N THR A 197 -16.86 10.41 5.55
CA THR A 197 -16.86 9.07 6.17
C THR A 197 -15.88 9.10 7.32
N TYR A 198 -16.35 8.71 8.50
CA TYR A 198 -15.56 8.69 9.72
C TYR A 198 -14.87 7.34 9.84
N ASP A 199 -13.66 7.26 9.32
CA ASP A 199 -12.79 6.10 9.41
C ASP A 199 -11.69 6.37 10.43
N TYR A 200 -11.37 5.35 11.25
CA TYR A 200 -10.37 5.45 12.30
C TYR A 200 -9.34 4.36 12.12
N ALA A 201 -8.10 4.77 11.96
CA ALA A 201 -6.95 3.88 12.05
C ALA A 201 -6.58 3.68 13.52
N TRP A 202 -6.11 2.52 13.89
CA TRP A 202 -5.61 2.28 15.25
C TRP A 202 -4.27 1.54 15.25
N LYS A 203 -3.51 1.74 16.33
CA LYS A 203 -2.26 1.03 16.59
C LYS A 203 -2.20 0.55 18.02
N TYR A 204 -1.64 -0.64 18.22
CA TYR A 204 -1.36 -1.14 19.56
C TYR A 204 -0.32 -0.28 20.27
N ASN A 205 -0.59 0.09 21.52
CA ASN A 205 0.40 0.74 22.40
C ASN A 205 1.58 -0.20 22.68
N LYS A 206 1.32 -1.53 22.69
CA LYS A 206 2.34 -2.58 22.77
C LYS A 206 2.05 -3.62 21.71
N LYS A 207 3.00 -3.81 20.79
CA LYS A 207 2.86 -4.80 19.73
C LYS A 207 2.61 -6.21 20.29
N PRO A 208 1.73 -7.01 19.65
CA PRO A 208 1.55 -8.41 19.96
C PRO A 208 2.87 -9.18 19.78
N LYS A 209 3.05 -10.25 20.58
CA LYS A 209 4.29 -11.06 20.50
C LYS A 209 4.31 -12.04 19.33
N ASN A 210 3.15 -12.39 18.82
CA ASN A 210 2.97 -13.32 17.72
C ASN A 210 1.58 -13.16 17.10
N GLU A 211 1.37 -13.72 15.91
CA GLU A 211 0.12 -13.67 15.15
C GLU A 211 -1.11 -14.18 15.93
N LYS A 212 -0.94 -15.19 16.78
CA LYS A 212 -2.05 -15.73 17.59
C LYS A 212 -2.52 -14.72 18.63
N GLU A 213 -1.59 -14.02 19.29
CA GLU A 213 -1.91 -12.96 20.23
C GLU A 213 -2.54 -11.78 19.51
N GLU A 214 -1.99 -11.42 18.34
CA GLU A 214 -2.50 -10.34 17.49
C GLU A 214 -3.96 -10.58 17.09
N LYS A 215 -4.24 -11.77 16.54
CA LYS A 215 -5.60 -12.14 16.13
C LYS A 215 -6.56 -12.06 17.30
N LYS A 216 -6.20 -12.65 18.45
CA LYS A 216 -7.06 -12.62 19.64
C LYS A 216 -7.33 -11.19 20.11
N ARG A 217 -6.28 -10.37 20.24
CA ARG A 217 -6.41 -8.98 20.70
C ARG A 217 -7.22 -8.12 19.73
N SER A 218 -7.09 -8.37 18.42
CA SER A 218 -7.89 -7.69 17.40
C SER A 218 -9.37 -8.09 17.49
N GLU A 219 -9.67 -9.37 17.68
CA GLU A 219 -11.04 -9.85 17.87
C GLU A 219 -11.67 -9.28 19.15
N ASP A 220 -10.97 -9.35 20.30
CA ASP A 220 -11.40 -8.79 21.57
C ASP A 220 -11.66 -7.27 21.44
N PHE A 221 -10.75 -6.54 20.80
CA PHE A 221 -10.86 -5.10 20.58
C PHE A 221 -12.08 -4.74 19.71
N MET A 222 -12.32 -5.47 18.63
CA MET A 222 -13.49 -5.22 17.76
C MET A 222 -14.81 -5.53 18.46
N GLU A 223 -14.84 -6.54 19.33
CA GLU A 223 -16.02 -6.85 20.14
C GLU A 223 -16.30 -5.73 21.16
N ASP A 224 -15.27 -5.20 21.81
CA ASP A 224 -15.40 -4.14 22.81
C ASP A 224 -15.83 -2.81 22.17
N ILE A 225 -15.25 -2.43 21.03
CA ILE A 225 -15.70 -1.25 20.25
C ILE A 225 -17.19 -1.36 19.90
N GLY A 226 -17.64 -2.55 19.45
CA GLY A 226 -19.03 -2.76 19.06
C GLY A 226 -20.04 -2.57 20.21
N LYS A 227 -19.57 -2.53 21.46
CA LYS A 227 -20.40 -2.25 22.65
C LYS A 227 -20.44 -0.76 23.01
N ASP A 228 -19.40 0.00 22.61
CA ASP A 228 -19.18 1.39 23.04
C ASP A 228 -19.57 2.44 21.99
N ILE A 229 -19.76 2.04 20.74
CA ILE A 229 -20.14 2.88 19.60
C ILE A 229 -21.51 2.50 19.09
#